data_e2f0ecea2190f64c1e0fd316c6616740
#
_entry.id   e2f0ecea2190f64c1e0fd316c6616740
#
_cell.length_a   1.000
_cell.length_b   1.000
_cell.length_c   1.000
_cell.angle_alpha   90.00
_cell.angle_beta   90.00
_cell.angle_gamma   90.00
#
_symmetry.space_group_name_H-M   'P 1'
#
loop_
_entity.id
_entity.type
_entity.pdbx_description
1 polymer ?
#
loop_
_entity_poly.entity_id
_entity_poly.type
_entity_poly.pdbx_seq_one_letter_code
_entity_poly.pdbx_strand_id
1 'polypeptide(L)' 'MKSTFTDLNSCAWSLYDGGLRSTDRDQLQADYSLTDAEADALTDALRECERTLQN' A
#
# COMPACT_ATOMS: atom_id res chain seq x y z
N MET A 1 13.02 -13.02 12.11
CA MET A 1 12.47 -11.67 12.18
C MET A 1 11.83 -11.28 10.86
N LYS A 2 10.65 -10.76 10.93
CA LYS A 2 9.95 -10.40 9.71
C LYS A 2 10.41 -9.09 9.13
N SER A 3 10.43 -9.03 7.83
CA SER A 3 10.71 -7.80 7.13
C SER A 3 9.46 -6.92 7.11
N THR A 4 9.62 -5.67 7.50
CA THR A 4 8.51 -4.70 7.42
C THR A 4 8.03 -4.56 5.98
N PHE A 5 8.96 -4.64 5.05
CA PHE A 5 8.65 -4.54 3.64
C PHE A 5 7.72 -5.68 3.19
N THR A 6 7.98 -6.89 3.67
CA THR A 6 7.14 -8.03 3.34
C THR A 6 5.72 -7.84 3.86
N ASP A 7 5.61 -7.33 5.09
CA ASP A 7 4.30 -7.09 5.69
C ASP A 7 3.54 -6.02 4.91
N LEU A 8 4.21 -4.96 4.50
CA LEU A 8 3.60 -3.90 3.71
C LEU A 8 3.11 -4.42 2.36
N ASN A 9 3.91 -5.28 1.74
CA ASN A 9 3.55 -5.84 0.45
C ASN A 9 2.28 -6.70 0.56
N SER A 10 2.21 -7.52 1.60
CA SER A 10 1.02 -8.35 1.84
C SER A 10 -0.20 -7.48 2.10
N CYS A 11 -0.03 -6.44 2.91
CA CYS A 11 -1.10 -5.50 3.22
C CYS A 11 -1.58 -4.79 1.95
N ALA A 12 -0.64 -4.41 1.08
CA ALA A 12 -0.97 -3.72 -0.16
C ALA A 12 -1.84 -4.58 -1.06
N TRP A 13 -1.54 -5.87 -1.19
CA TRP A 13 -2.35 -6.76 -1.99
C TRP A 13 -3.78 -6.87 -1.45
N SER A 14 -3.93 -6.93 -0.13
CA SER A 14 -5.25 -6.99 0.50
C SER A 14 -6.02 -5.70 0.23
N LEU A 15 -5.37 -4.56 0.35
CA LEU A 15 -5.99 -3.27 0.12
C LEU A 15 -6.37 -3.09 -1.35
N TYR A 16 -5.49 -3.53 -2.22
CA TYR A 16 -5.74 -3.44 -3.66
C TYR A 16 -6.96 -4.27 -4.04
N ASP A 17 -7.06 -5.46 -3.48
CA ASP A 17 -8.19 -6.34 -3.71
C ASP A 17 -9.48 -5.72 -3.20
N GLY A 18 -9.40 -4.93 -2.14
CA GLY A 18 -10.54 -4.21 -1.58
C GLY A 18 -10.91 -2.93 -2.34
N GLY A 19 -10.15 -2.57 -3.37
CA GLY A 19 -10.45 -1.42 -4.20
C GLY A 19 -9.58 -0.20 -3.98
N LEU A 20 -8.65 -0.26 -3.04
CA LEU A 20 -7.75 0.88 -2.80
C LEU A 20 -6.65 0.92 -3.85
N ARG A 21 -6.26 2.14 -4.19
CA ARG A 21 -5.24 2.37 -5.22
C ARG A 21 -4.20 3.35 -4.69
N SER A 22 -3.08 3.43 -5.39
CA SER A 22 -1.99 4.33 -4.97
C SER A 22 -2.42 5.80 -4.95
N THR A 23 -3.45 6.15 -5.72
CA THR A 23 -3.96 7.51 -5.72
C THR A 23 -4.76 7.84 -4.47
N ASP A 24 -5.06 6.85 -3.64
CA ASP A 24 -5.83 7.02 -2.41
C ASP A 24 -4.91 7.21 -1.19
N ARG A 25 -3.71 7.73 -1.41
CA ARG A 25 -2.73 7.89 -0.35
C ARG A 25 -3.26 8.69 0.85
N ASP A 26 -3.90 9.81 0.58
CA ASP A 26 -4.42 10.67 1.65
C ASP A 26 -5.48 9.92 2.47
N GLN A 27 -6.33 9.21 1.78
CA GLN A 27 -7.37 8.42 2.45
C GLN A 27 -6.76 7.32 3.30
N LEU A 28 -5.75 6.62 2.76
CA LEU A 28 -5.05 5.58 3.49
C LEU A 28 -4.39 6.13 4.74
N GLN A 29 -3.72 7.27 4.60
CA GLN A 29 -3.03 7.87 5.74
C GLN A 29 -4.01 8.21 6.86
N ALA A 30 -5.16 8.75 6.51
CA ALA A 30 -6.18 9.11 7.49
C ALA A 30 -6.82 7.87 8.11
N ASP A 31 -7.17 6.91 7.29
CA ASP A 31 -7.89 5.71 7.77
C ASP A 31 -7.04 4.87 8.70
N TYR A 32 -5.74 4.79 8.44
CA TYR A 32 -4.84 3.92 9.20
C TYR A 32 -3.90 4.69 10.13
N SER A 33 -4.06 6.00 10.19
CA SER A 33 -3.22 6.87 11.03
C SER A 33 -1.73 6.65 10.77
N LEU A 34 -1.36 6.63 9.50
CA LEU A 34 0.01 6.36 9.09
C LEU A 34 0.86 7.63 9.13
N THR A 35 2.15 7.45 9.37
CA THR A 35 3.11 8.54 9.19
C THR A 35 3.31 8.77 7.69
N ASP A 36 3.94 9.90 7.35
CA ASP A 36 4.24 10.20 5.95
C ASP A 36 5.08 9.09 5.32
N ALA A 37 6.09 8.61 6.03
CA ALA A 37 6.95 7.55 5.52
C ALA A 37 6.18 6.26 5.30
N GLU A 38 5.30 5.92 6.23
CA GLU A 38 4.48 4.72 6.10
C GLU A 38 3.50 4.83 4.95
N ALA A 39 2.90 5.99 4.80
CA ALA A 39 1.96 6.23 3.71
C ALA A 39 2.66 6.12 2.36
N ASP A 40 3.88 6.66 2.26
CA ASP A 40 4.66 6.57 1.04
C ASP A 40 5.01 5.11 0.71
N ALA A 41 5.46 4.36 1.71
CA ALA A 41 5.83 2.96 1.51
C ALA A 41 4.63 2.13 1.05
N LEU A 42 3.49 2.35 1.68
CA LEU A 42 2.27 1.62 1.31
C LEU A 42 1.80 2.00 -0.08
N THR A 43 1.88 3.29 -0.41
CA THR A 43 1.52 3.77 -1.75
C THR A 43 2.41 3.14 -2.82
N ASP A 44 3.71 3.05 -2.55
CA ASP A 44 4.63 2.39 -3.47
C ASP A 44 4.27 0.93 -3.66
N ALA A 45 3.92 0.24 -2.59
CA ALA A 45 3.52 -1.16 -2.67
C ALA A 45 2.24 -1.32 -3.50
N LEU A 46 1.28 -0.42 -3.32
CA LEU A 46 0.06 -0.43 -4.12
C LEU A 46 0.36 -0.18 -5.60
N ARG A 47 1.28 0.73 -5.85
CA ARG A 47 1.69 1.02 -7.23
C ARG A 47 2.30 -0.21 -7.89
N GLU A 48 3.10 -0.96 -7.14
CA GLU A 48 3.67 -2.20 -7.65
C GLU A 48 2.60 -3.23 -7.95
N CYS A 49 1.57 -3.32 -7.12
CA CYS A 49 0.45 -4.20 -7.38
C CYS A 49 -0.25 -3.83 -8.68
N GLU A 50 -0.52 -2.53 -8.86
CA GLU A 50 -1.17 -2.03 -10.07
C GLU A 50 -0.35 -2.37 -11.30
N ARG A 51 0.95 -2.15 -11.19
CA ARG A 51 1.87 -2.40 -12.30
C ARG A 51 1.92 -3.87 -12.66
N THR A 52 1.98 -4.73 -11.65
CA THR A 52 2.04 -6.17 -11.86
C THR A 52 0.79 -6.66 -12.59
N LEU A 53 -0.36 -6.16 -12.19
CA LEU A 53 -1.62 -6.58 -12.79
C LEU A 53 -1.85 -6.03 -14.17
N GLN A 54 -1.21 -4.91 -14.51
CA GLN A 54 -1.33 -4.34 -15.85
C GLN A 54 -0.45 -5.07 -16.87
N ASN A 55 0.54 -5.75 -16.40
CA ASN A 55 1.37 -6.59 -17.27
C ASN A 55 0.79 -7.99 -17.34
#